data_9fb56f5d0652d3620d090bf0eae66b5d
#
_entry.id   9fb56f5d0652d3620d090bf0eae66b5d
#
_cell.length_a   1.000
_cell.length_b   1.000
_cell.length_c   1.000
_cell.angle_alpha   90.00
_cell.angle_beta   90.00
_cell.angle_gamma   90.00
#
_symmetry.space_group_name_H-M   'P 1'
#
loop_
_entity.id
_entity.type
_entity.pdbx_description
1 polymer ?
#
loop_
_entity_poly.entity_id
_entity_poly.type
_entity_poly.pdbx_seq_one_letter_code
_entity_poly.pdbx_strand_id
1 'polypeptide(L)'
;MEGTGVAKAQVVGGGSLFTTGLVMFVSGIVVLAADCSTVNKPWVLLVYGLVTMITYVWPMLAGVDRIQAARNGTECNKLIQGLVHIASLDGAYTYWFAGEIIRNYSNSQESDGCEQGWDLLGLVLLSIRFVFLGIYVLFWIGVCIYFVCIKKT
;
A
#
# COMPACT_ATOMS: atom_id res chain seq x y z
N MET A 1 21.40 -18.82 0.33
CA MET A 1 20.67 -18.53 -0.92
C MET A 1 19.15 -18.35 -0.75
N GLU A 2 18.55 -18.86 0.28
CA GLU A 2 17.09 -18.70 0.53
C GLU A 2 16.64 -17.25 0.86
N GLY A 3 17.53 -16.42 1.43
CA GLY A 3 17.18 -15.04 1.80
C GLY A 3 16.97 -14.07 0.63
N THR A 4 17.47 -14.36 -0.56
CA THR A 4 17.36 -13.46 -1.71
C THR A 4 15.97 -13.48 -2.36
N GLY A 5 15.24 -14.61 -2.27
CA GLY A 5 13.88 -14.74 -2.77
C GLY A 5 12.91 -13.83 -2.02
N VAL A 6 12.97 -13.84 -0.69
CA VAL A 6 12.16 -12.98 0.18
C VAL A 6 12.48 -11.50 -0.06
N ALA A 7 13.76 -11.15 -0.19
CA ALA A 7 14.19 -9.78 -0.47
C ALA A 7 13.67 -9.28 -1.83
N LYS A 8 13.70 -10.10 -2.88
CA LYS A 8 13.11 -9.77 -4.18
C LYS A 8 11.60 -9.58 -4.10
N ALA A 9 10.91 -10.46 -3.37
CA ALA A 9 9.45 -10.31 -3.15
C ALA A 9 9.11 -9.02 -2.40
N GLN A 10 9.93 -8.60 -1.42
CA GLN A 10 9.78 -7.32 -0.73
C GLN A 10 9.96 -6.11 -1.67
N VAL A 11 10.95 -6.16 -2.57
CA VAL A 11 11.17 -5.08 -3.56
C VAL A 11 10.01 -4.99 -4.53
N VAL A 12 9.55 -6.11 -5.07
CA VAL A 12 8.44 -6.14 -6.04
C VAL A 12 7.12 -5.75 -5.36
N GLY A 13 6.81 -6.34 -4.23
CA GLY A 13 5.57 -6.05 -3.50
C GLY A 13 5.53 -4.61 -2.95
N GLY A 14 6.62 -4.17 -2.32
CA GLY A 14 6.75 -2.79 -1.82
C GLY A 14 6.71 -1.77 -2.96
N GLY A 15 7.41 -2.04 -4.07
CA GLY A 15 7.41 -1.19 -5.26
C GLY A 15 6.03 -1.09 -5.92
N SER A 16 5.29 -2.19 -6.03
CA SER A 16 3.93 -2.19 -6.57
C SER A 16 2.98 -1.36 -5.71
N LEU A 17 3.03 -1.53 -4.39
CA LEU A 17 2.19 -0.76 -3.47
C LEU A 17 2.62 0.71 -3.40
N PHE A 18 3.90 1.01 -3.49
CA PHE A 18 4.40 2.38 -3.63
C PHE A 18 3.85 3.04 -4.90
N THR A 19 3.86 2.32 -6.03
CA THR A 19 3.33 2.82 -7.30
C THR A 19 1.83 3.10 -7.22
N THR A 20 1.04 2.24 -6.57
CA THR A 20 -0.39 2.53 -6.35
C THR A 20 -0.58 3.77 -5.50
N GLY A 21 0.25 3.98 -4.48
CA GLY A 21 0.27 5.21 -3.68
C GLY A 21 0.59 6.45 -4.52
N LEU A 22 1.56 6.35 -5.41
CA LEU A 22 1.93 7.44 -6.32
C LEU A 22 0.77 7.81 -7.26
N VAL A 23 0.09 6.82 -7.85
CA VAL A 23 -1.08 7.05 -8.70
C VAL A 23 -2.21 7.73 -7.92
N MET A 24 -2.49 7.28 -6.69
CA MET A 24 -3.49 7.92 -5.84
C MET A 24 -3.12 9.35 -5.47
N PHE A 25 -1.85 9.61 -5.18
CA PHE A 25 -1.35 10.94 -4.85
C PHE A 25 -1.50 11.91 -6.04
N VAL A 26 -1.08 11.50 -7.23
CA VAL A 26 -1.23 12.29 -8.45
C VAL A 26 -2.71 12.53 -8.76
N SER A 27 -3.55 11.51 -8.65
CA SER A 27 -5.00 11.64 -8.83
C SER A 27 -5.61 12.64 -7.84
N GLY A 28 -5.15 12.63 -6.59
CA GLY A 28 -5.56 13.59 -5.58
C GLY A 28 -5.18 15.03 -5.92
N ILE A 29 -3.99 15.25 -6.48
CA ILE A 29 -3.57 16.58 -6.98
C ILE A 29 -4.48 17.04 -8.12
N VAL A 30 -4.77 16.17 -9.08
CA VAL A 30 -5.64 16.49 -10.22
C VAL A 30 -7.05 16.86 -9.77
N VAL A 31 -7.62 16.10 -8.83
CA VAL A 31 -8.95 16.39 -8.26
C VAL A 31 -8.97 17.75 -7.55
N LEU A 32 -7.93 18.05 -6.78
CA LEU A 32 -7.81 19.36 -6.13
C LEU A 32 -7.65 20.51 -7.12
N ALA A 33 -6.87 20.30 -8.19
CA ALA A 33 -6.62 21.32 -9.21
C ALA A 33 -7.84 21.57 -10.13
N ALA A 34 -8.70 20.57 -10.30
CA ALA A 34 -9.90 20.67 -11.14
C ALA A 34 -11.02 21.51 -10.54
N ASP A 35 -10.86 22.00 -9.28
CA ASP A 35 -11.82 22.84 -8.55
C ASP A 35 -13.28 22.31 -8.63
N CYS A 36 -13.41 21.01 -8.58
CA CYS A 36 -14.70 20.33 -8.58
C CYS A 36 -15.35 20.53 -7.20
N SER A 37 -16.27 21.47 -7.12
CA SER A 37 -16.86 22.01 -5.86
C SER A 37 -17.73 21.02 -5.08
N THR A 38 -17.99 19.84 -5.60
CA THR A 38 -18.93 18.87 -5.03
C THR A 38 -18.27 17.79 -4.18
N VAL A 39 -16.94 17.64 -4.23
CA VAL A 39 -16.22 16.66 -3.40
C VAL A 39 -16.11 17.17 -1.97
N ASN A 40 -16.77 16.48 -1.04
CA ASN A 40 -16.73 16.85 0.38
C ASN A 40 -15.32 16.80 0.99
N LYS A 41 -14.42 15.94 0.44
CA LYS A 41 -13.05 15.76 0.94
C LYS A 41 -12.08 15.44 -0.19
N PRO A 42 -11.75 16.37 -1.07
CA PRO A 42 -10.86 16.13 -2.23
C PRO A 42 -9.42 15.73 -1.82
N TRP A 43 -9.01 16.09 -0.61
CA TRP A 43 -7.69 15.78 -0.08
C TRP A 43 -7.50 14.31 0.31
N VAL A 44 -8.55 13.51 0.42
CA VAL A 44 -8.49 12.12 0.90
C VAL A 44 -7.58 11.25 0.03
N LEU A 45 -7.75 11.30 -1.30
CA LEU A 45 -6.91 10.54 -2.21
C LEU A 45 -5.43 10.98 -2.15
N LEU A 46 -5.20 12.28 -2.04
CA LEU A 46 -3.85 12.85 -1.94
C LEU A 46 -3.15 12.36 -0.68
N VAL A 47 -3.80 12.52 0.48
CA VAL A 47 -3.21 12.12 1.77
C VAL A 47 -3.03 10.61 1.84
N TYR A 48 -4.02 9.84 1.37
CA TYR A 48 -3.91 8.39 1.34
C TYR A 48 -2.77 7.91 0.44
N GLY A 49 -2.61 8.50 -0.74
CA GLY A 49 -1.50 8.23 -1.63
C GLY A 49 -0.16 8.54 -0.99
N LEU A 50 -0.03 9.70 -0.34
CA LEU A 50 1.20 10.11 0.35
C LEU A 50 1.56 9.16 1.50
N VAL A 51 0.60 8.84 2.36
CA VAL A 51 0.80 7.90 3.47
C VAL A 51 1.21 6.52 2.94
N THR A 52 0.59 6.07 1.85
CA THR A 52 0.95 4.81 1.19
C THR A 52 2.39 4.80 0.69
N MET A 53 2.82 5.86 0.02
CA MET A 53 4.20 5.96 -0.47
C MET A 53 5.20 5.92 0.69
N ILE A 54 4.97 6.71 1.74
CA ILE A 54 5.83 6.74 2.93
C ILE A 54 5.89 5.36 3.60
N THR A 55 4.77 4.66 3.68
CA THR A 55 4.69 3.34 4.31
C THR A 55 5.47 2.29 3.52
N TYR A 56 5.36 2.28 2.19
CA TYR A 56 5.91 1.21 1.36
C TYR A 56 7.30 1.47 0.79
N VAL A 57 7.83 2.68 0.93
CA VAL A 57 9.24 2.95 0.62
C VAL A 57 10.18 2.12 1.50
N TRP A 58 9.83 1.89 2.76
CA TRP A 58 10.68 1.17 3.70
C TRP A 58 10.82 -0.33 3.39
N PRO A 59 9.75 -1.10 3.14
CA PRO A 59 9.86 -2.48 2.68
C PRO A 59 10.67 -2.61 1.38
N MET A 60 10.50 -1.70 0.44
CA MET A 60 11.26 -1.67 -0.79
C MET A 60 12.76 -1.47 -0.52
N LEU A 61 13.11 -0.46 0.27
CA LEU A 61 14.50 -0.18 0.65
C LEU A 61 15.12 -1.32 1.45
N ALA A 62 14.37 -1.93 2.36
CA ALA A 62 14.85 -3.08 3.13
C ALA A 62 15.12 -4.31 2.25
N GLY A 63 14.31 -4.53 1.23
CA GLY A 63 14.56 -5.57 0.24
C GLY A 63 15.84 -5.32 -0.56
N VAL A 64 16.07 -4.09 -1.01
CA VAL A 64 17.30 -3.67 -1.70
C VAL A 64 18.52 -3.83 -0.80
N ASP A 65 18.42 -3.35 0.45
CA ASP A 65 19.50 -3.47 1.45
C ASP A 65 19.90 -4.95 1.68
N ARG A 66 18.92 -5.84 1.81
CA ARG A 66 19.18 -7.30 1.94
C ARG A 66 19.87 -7.90 0.72
N ILE A 67 19.46 -7.50 -0.48
CA ILE A 67 20.08 -7.97 -1.72
C ILE A 67 21.54 -7.49 -1.80
N GLN A 68 21.80 -6.22 -1.46
CA GLN A 68 23.13 -5.66 -1.46
C GLN A 68 24.02 -6.28 -0.38
N ALA A 69 23.51 -6.46 0.84
CA ALA A 69 24.20 -7.10 1.94
C ALA A 69 24.61 -8.54 1.59
N ALA A 70 23.69 -9.31 0.99
CA ALA A 70 23.99 -10.68 0.53
C ALA A 70 25.05 -10.73 -0.59
N ARG A 71 25.06 -9.71 -1.48
CA ARG A 71 26.04 -9.62 -2.57
C ARG A 71 27.43 -9.23 -2.07
N ASN A 72 27.49 -8.34 -1.10
CA ASN A 72 28.74 -7.75 -0.60
C ASN A 72 29.29 -8.48 0.63
N GLY A 73 28.55 -9.43 1.20
CA GLY A 73 28.92 -10.11 2.46
C GLY A 73 28.88 -9.19 3.68
N THR A 74 28.06 -8.15 3.64
CA THR A 74 27.90 -7.15 4.72
C THR A 74 26.64 -7.39 5.53
N GLU A 75 26.52 -6.79 6.71
CA GLU A 75 25.30 -6.83 7.50
C GLU A 75 24.24 -5.84 6.96
N CYS A 76 22.96 -6.19 7.13
CA CYS A 76 21.84 -5.31 6.78
C CYS A 76 21.76 -4.09 7.72
N ASN A 77 21.26 -2.98 7.20
CA ASN A 77 21.04 -1.78 8.00
C ASN A 77 19.87 -1.99 8.98
N LYS A 78 20.18 -2.04 10.28
CA LYS A 78 19.20 -2.30 11.35
C LYS A 78 18.07 -1.26 11.41
N LEU A 79 18.37 0.00 11.09
CA LEU A 79 17.37 1.08 11.05
C LEU A 79 16.34 0.84 9.95
N ILE A 80 16.80 0.56 8.74
CA ILE A 80 15.93 0.28 7.58
C ILE A 80 15.08 -0.97 7.84
N GLN A 81 15.68 -2.02 8.39
CA GLN A 81 14.97 -3.25 8.74
C GLN A 81 13.92 -3.02 9.83
N GLY A 82 14.18 -2.12 10.79
CA GLY A 82 13.22 -1.74 11.83
C GLY A 82 12.03 -0.94 11.27
N LEU A 83 12.27 -0.04 10.32
CA LEU A 83 11.23 0.82 9.73
C LEU A 83 10.22 0.03 8.85
N VAL A 84 10.56 -1.19 8.43
CA VAL A 84 9.61 -2.09 7.74
C VAL A 84 8.34 -2.35 8.56
N HIS A 85 8.45 -2.33 9.90
CA HIS A 85 7.30 -2.55 10.77
C HIS A 85 6.23 -1.46 10.67
N ILE A 86 6.55 -0.28 10.13
CA ILE A 86 5.56 0.77 9.83
C ILE A 86 4.51 0.25 8.85
N ALA A 87 4.87 -0.64 7.95
CA ALA A 87 3.94 -1.26 7.01
C ALA A 87 2.83 -2.08 7.70
N SER A 88 3.04 -2.53 8.94
CA SER A 88 2.00 -3.23 9.71
C SER A 88 0.80 -2.34 10.08
N LEU A 89 0.99 -1.02 10.08
CA LEU A 89 -0.08 -0.06 10.34
C LEU A 89 -1.00 0.15 9.12
N ASP A 90 -0.65 -0.42 7.97
CA ASP A 90 -1.38 -0.26 6.71
C ASP A 90 -2.86 -0.66 6.84
N GLY A 91 -3.15 -1.76 7.50
CA GLY A 91 -4.53 -2.22 7.71
C GLY A 91 -5.41 -1.19 8.41
N ALA A 92 -4.88 -0.52 9.43
CA ALA A 92 -5.62 0.46 10.23
C ALA A 92 -5.95 1.72 9.43
N TYR A 93 -4.96 2.36 8.82
CA TYR A 93 -5.23 3.58 8.06
C TYR A 93 -5.97 3.30 6.74
N THR A 94 -5.72 2.15 6.09
CA THR A 94 -6.47 1.75 4.90
C THR A 94 -7.94 1.59 5.19
N TYR A 95 -8.32 1.00 6.33
CA TYR A 95 -9.72 0.88 6.73
C TYR A 95 -10.39 2.25 6.89
N TRP A 96 -9.72 3.19 7.53
CA TRP A 96 -10.25 4.55 7.71
C TRP A 96 -10.40 5.28 6.37
N PHE A 97 -9.36 5.28 5.53
CA PHE A 97 -9.41 5.91 4.20
C PHE A 97 -10.41 5.25 3.26
N ALA A 98 -10.60 3.92 3.36
CA ALA A 98 -11.60 3.20 2.59
C ALA A 98 -13.00 3.75 2.84
N GLY A 99 -13.37 3.99 4.10
CA GLY A 99 -14.64 4.59 4.45
C GLY A 99 -14.85 5.96 3.82
N GLU A 100 -13.82 6.80 3.82
CA GLU A 100 -13.89 8.14 3.22
C GLU A 100 -13.95 8.11 1.69
N ILE A 101 -13.18 7.23 1.04
CA ILE A 101 -13.20 7.06 -0.43
C ILE A 101 -14.57 6.56 -0.90
N ILE A 102 -15.15 5.56 -0.22
CA ILE A 102 -16.47 5.03 -0.55
C ILE A 102 -17.54 6.10 -0.36
N ARG A 103 -17.43 6.89 0.71
CA ARG A 103 -18.36 8.02 0.97
C ARG A 103 -18.28 9.08 -0.13
N ASN A 104 -17.06 9.46 -0.54
CA ASN A 104 -16.86 10.42 -1.63
C ASN A 104 -17.48 9.90 -2.92
N TYR A 105 -17.23 8.64 -3.28
CA TYR A 105 -17.80 8.02 -4.47
C TYR A 105 -19.34 7.99 -4.43
N SER A 106 -19.93 7.63 -3.29
CA SER A 106 -21.39 7.62 -3.13
C SER A 106 -22.00 9.02 -3.34
N ASN A 107 -21.35 10.05 -2.80
CA ASN A 107 -21.81 11.43 -2.93
C ASN A 107 -21.63 11.97 -4.37
N SER A 108 -20.59 11.54 -5.09
CA SER A 108 -20.35 11.99 -6.47
C SER A 108 -21.34 11.41 -7.49
N GLN A 109 -22.03 10.34 -7.15
CA GLN A 109 -23.08 9.76 -8.00
C GLN A 109 -24.31 10.67 -8.15
N GLU A 110 -24.52 11.56 -7.20
CA GLU A 110 -25.64 12.52 -7.21
C GLU A 110 -25.31 13.81 -7.99
N SER A 111 -24.04 14.02 -8.36
CA SER A 111 -23.57 15.21 -9.09
C SER A 111 -23.19 14.88 -10.54
N ASP A 112 -23.78 15.60 -11.47
CA ASP A 112 -23.45 15.52 -12.91
C ASP A 112 -22.02 16.06 -13.15
N GLY A 113 -20.97 15.22 -13.07
CA GLY A 113 -19.79 15.85 -13.44
C GLY A 113 -18.43 15.22 -13.44
N CYS A 114 -17.52 16.08 -13.40
CA CYS A 114 -16.08 16.07 -13.50
C CYS A 114 -15.39 15.06 -12.56
N GLU A 115 -16.04 14.63 -11.50
CA GLU A 115 -15.47 13.93 -10.37
C GLU A 115 -15.62 12.42 -10.44
N GLN A 116 -16.67 11.94 -11.09
CA GLN A 116 -17.05 10.54 -11.08
C GLN A 116 -15.93 9.60 -11.59
N GLY A 117 -15.14 10.04 -12.56
CA GLY A 117 -14.03 9.27 -13.10
C GLY A 117 -12.88 9.12 -12.10
N TRP A 118 -12.57 10.16 -11.35
CA TRP A 118 -11.46 10.13 -10.37
C TRP A 118 -11.84 9.39 -9.09
N ASP A 119 -13.07 9.53 -8.65
CA ASP A 119 -13.57 8.76 -7.50
C ASP A 119 -13.69 7.28 -7.84
N LEU A 120 -14.08 6.95 -9.07
CA LEU A 120 -14.07 5.57 -9.57
C LEU A 120 -12.63 5.01 -9.63
N LEU A 121 -11.67 5.79 -10.09
CA LEU A 121 -10.27 5.38 -10.09
C LEU A 121 -9.77 5.12 -8.65
N GLY A 122 -10.11 6.00 -7.71
CA GLY A 122 -9.79 5.81 -6.29
C GLY A 122 -10.38 4.51 -5.74
N LEU A 123 -11.62 4.18 -6.10
CA LEU A 123 -12.29 2.95 -5.68
C LEU A 123 -11.63 1.71 -6.30
N VAL A 124 -11.24 1.76 -7.57
CA VAL A 124 -10.52 0.67 -8.25
C VAL A 124 -9.16 0.42 -7.61
N LEU A 125 -8.38 1.48 -7.34
CA LEU A 125 -7.08 1.37 -6.68
C LEU A 125 -7.21 0.83 -5.24
N LEU A 126 -8.24 1.25 -4.53
CA LEU A 126 -8.57 0.71 -3.21
C LEU A 126 -8.92 -0.79 -3.28
N SER A 127 -9.69 -1.20 -4.27
CA SER A 127 -10.06 -2.62 -4.49
C SER A 127 -8.83 -3.47 -4.77
N ILE A 128 -7.93 -3.01 -5.63
CA ILE A 128 -6.64 -3.67 -5.90
C ILE A 128 -5.85 -3.83 -4.60
N ARG A 129 -5.83 -2.81 -3.77
CA ARG A 129 -5.12 -2.85 -2.50
C ARG A 129 -5.71 -3.86 -1.51
N PHE A 130 -7.03 -3.98 -1.43
CA PHE A 130 -7.68 -5.01 -0.62
C PHE A 130 -7.36 -6.42 -1.11
N VAL A 131 -7.23 -6.64 -2.40
CA VAL A 131 -6.78 -7.92 -2.96
C VAL A 131 -5.36 -8.24 -2.47
N PHE A 132 -4.42 -7.30 -2.54
CA PHE A 132 -3.07 -7.50 -2.03
C PHE A 132 -3.04 -7.75 -0.52
N LEU A 133 -3.83 -7.03 0.25
CA LEU A 133 -3.98 -7.24 1.69
C LEU A 133 -4.54 -8.63 2.00
N GLY A 134 -5.54 -9.08 1.26
CA GLY A 134 -6.11 -10.42 1.38
C GLY A 134 -5.07 -11.51 1.11
N ILE A 135 -4.29 -11.38 0.03
CA ILE A 135 -3.21 -12.30 -0.30
C ILE A 135 -2.16 -12.33 0.83
N TYR A 136 -1.80 -11.17 1.36
CA TYR A 136 -0.85 -11.07 2.47
C TYR A 136 -1.34 -11.76 3.73
N VAL A 137 -2.60 -11.56 4.10
CA VAL A 137 -3.23 -12.22 5.25
C VAL A 137 -3.27 -13.74 5.06
N LEU A 138 -3.66 -14.23 3.87
CA LEU A 138 -3.68 -15.64 3.56
C LEU A 138 -2.28 -16.28 3.62
N PHE A 139 -1.27 -15.56 3.14
CA PHE A 139 0.13 -15.98 3.26
C PHE A 139 0.53 -16.16 4.73
N TRP A 140 0.22 -15.20 5.59
CA TRP A 140 0.53 -15.29 7.02
C TRP A 140 -0.22 -16.40 7.74
N ILE A 141 -1.50 -16.61 7.39
CA ILE A 141 -2.27 -17.75 7.90
C ILE A 141 -1.61 -19.06 7.49
N GLY A 142 -1.19 -19.20 6.24
CA GLY A 142 -0.45 -20.36 5.75
C GLY A 142 0.85 -20.60 6.51
N VAL A 143 1.62 -19.54 6.75
CA VAL A 143 2.85 -19.60 7.56
C VAL A 143 2.55 -20.04 8.99
N CYS A 144 1.52 -19.49 9.64
CA CYS A 144 1.12 -19.88 10.99
C CYS A 144 0.71 -21.37 11.05
N ILE A 145 -0.10 -21.83 10.11
CA ILE A 145 -0.51 -23.23 10.02
C ILE A 145 0.72 -24.14 9.83
N TYR A 146 1.66 -23.75 8.96
CA TYR A 146 2.89 -24.48 8.76
C TYR A 146 3.69 -24.64 10.06
N PHE A 147 3.89 -23.56 10.81
CA PHE A 147 4.63 -23.61 12.06
C PHE A 147 3.92 -24.39 13.16
N VAL A 148 2.61 -24.28 13.25
CA VAL A 148 1.81 -24.98 14.29
C VAL A 148 1.65 -26.46 13.99
N CYS A 149 1.37 -26.84 12.72
CA CYS A 149 1.01 -28.21 12.37
C CYS A 149 2.21 -29.06 11.94
N ILE A 150 3.21 -28.46 11.26
CA ILE A 150 4.31 -29.25 10.64
C ILE A 150 5.55 -29.27 11.54
N LYS A 151 5.84 -28.20 12.27
CA LYS A 151 7.02 -28.16 13.14
C LYS A 151 6.83 -28.87 14.49
N LYS A 152 5.59 -29.29 14.83
CA LYS A 152 5.28 -30.10 16.02
C LYS A 152 5.41 -31.61 15.77
N THR A 153 5.57 -32.02 14.56
CA THR A 153 5.92 -33.40 14.18
C THR A 153 7.41 -33.50 13.92
#